data_b6aad40edace8d4fc2e8b7f9a2fffcac
#
_entry.id   b6aad40edace8d4fc2e8b7f9a2fffcac
#
_cell.length_a   1.000
_cell.length_b   1.000
_cell.length_c   1.000
_cell.angle_alpha   90.00
_cell.angle_beta   90.00
_cell.angle_gamma   90.00
#
_symmetry.space_group_name_H-M   'P 1'
#
loop_
_entity.id
_entity.type
_entity.pdbx_description
1 polymer ?
#
loop_
_entity_poly.entity_id
_entity_poly.type
_entity_poly.pdbx_seq_one_letter_code
_entity_poly.pdbx_strand_id
1 'polypeptide(L)'
;MPDTTAEPIEIEAKFSVADASILARLAKQSTALPGYGFGSVSRQEVVDAYLDTPDHRLLRTGYQLRARAIDGAWRATFKTRDVGSDVGIYRRLEIEEPLAENAIPCVVSDLPEAIVDALAGIVAKTAPLVMICVLEQTRQVRTVTSTTRGRRRTESAALATLSLDEIRIRQQLEGPILARAYEIEVELAPGVDAAELQVLADRFIGEFGLTPSKESKLERALAILSRHPIDSPESWQGVRPAMHMGEACRLIWQEQFMKLLLNEAGVRYSDDPEYVHDARVAIRRARAAARIYQSYFKPKVIRNHLRHLRKTARLLGAVRDLDVAIDKLERYQKKTRRKNQADLQATLNRWSTRRAAAFAALIEWLDSEKYAAFVTDFLTFCRTPGAGIVEMQPEPGEAVTPFQVRHVAPTMLIANFERVRAYEVWFDQPDAVPVETLHRLRIECKYLRYNLEFMAGLLGPETAAIIDLLRKLQDDLGDLNDAVVSRQLLATEAASDAATVSRYERDQARLIDKLSSQLRGDFANFVAEANRLRLCAAIAKI
;
A
#
# COMPACT_ATOMS: atom_id res chain seq x y z
N MET A 1 -22.24 42.79 -13.51
CA MET A 1 -22.20 41.49 -12.80
C MET A 1 -21.65 40.51 -13.80
N PRO A 2 -20.39 40.06 -13.72
CA PRO A 2 -19.96 38.96 -14.55
C PRO A 2 -20.45 37.66 -13.93
N ASP A 3 -20.89 36.80 -14.83
CA ASP A 3 -21.42 35.46 -14.63
C ASP A 3 -20.51 34.61 -13.72
N THR A 4 -21.12 33.94 -12.76
CA THR A 4 -20.49 32.90 -11.95
C THR A 4 -19.97 31.82 -12.90
N THR A 5 -18.64 31.81 -13.11
CA THR A 5 -17.97 30.69 -13.79
C THR A 5 -18.27 29.42 -13.00
N ALA A 6 -19.01 28.51 -13.62
CA ALA A 6 -19.23 27.18 -13.09
C ALA A 6 -17.85 26.54 -12.83
N GLU A 7 -17.64 26.03 -11.63
CA GLU A 7 -16.41 25.29 -11.29
C GLU A 7 -16.20 24.16 -12.32
N PRO A 8 -14.98 23.97 -12.84
CA PRO A 8 -14.72 22.95 -13.85
C PRO A 8 -14.80 21.55 -13.20
N ILE A 9 -15.98 20.92 -13.33
CA ILE A 9 -16.23 19.59 -12.81
C ILE A 9 -15.98 18.58 -13.91
N GLU A 10 -14.97 17.70 -13.73
CA GLU A 10 -14.73 16.53 -14.56
C GLU A 10 -15.69 15.39 -14.15
N ILE A 11 -16.34 14.74 -15.15
CA ILE A 11 -17.22 13.59 -14.93
C ILE A 11 -16.74 12.46 -15.84
N GLU A 12 -16.23 11.37 -15.25
CA GLU A 12 -15.63 10.25 -15.98
C GLU A 12 -16.02 8.90 -15.41
N ALA A 13 -16.05 7.86 -16.24
CA ALA A 13 -16.11 6.46 -15.84
C ALA A 13 -14.76 5.77 -16.11
N LYS A 14 -14.29 4.96 -15.15
CA LYS A 14 -13.00 4.24 -15.22
C LYS A 14 -13.20 2.75 -15.16
N PHE A 15 -12.38 2.03 -15.95
CA PHE A 15 -12.37 0.59 -15.98
C PHE A 15 -10.93 0.07 -15.92
N SER A 16 -10.69 -0.86 -15.02
CA SER A 16 -9.42 -1.59 -14.98
C SER A 16 -9.49 -2.79 -15.92
N VAL A 17 -8.41 -3.06 -16.62
CA VAL A 17 -8.28 -4.22 -17.52
C VAL A 17 -6.99 -4.98 -17.22
N ALA A 18 -7.05 -6.31 -17.39
CA ALA A 18 -5.94 -7.18 -17.02
C ALA A 18 -4.76 -7.08 -18.00
N ASP A 19 -5.04 -6.83 -19.27
CA ASP A 19 -4.03 -6.83 -20.35
C ASP A 19 -4.41 -5.88 -21.50
N ALA A 20 -3.48 -5.73 -22.47
CA ALA A 20 -3.65 -4.84 -23.60
C ALA A 20 -4.65 -5.31 -24.67
N SER A 21 -5.17 -6.53 -24.59
CA SER A 21 -6.01 -7.10 -25.66
C SER A 21 -7.32 -6.34 -25.85
N ILE A 22 -7.94 -5.91 -24.75
CA ILE A 22 -9.17 -5.11 -24.77
C ILE A 22 -8.89 -3.71 -25.31
N LEU A 23 -7.76 -3.08 -24.95
CA LEU A 23 -7.35 -1.79 -25.50
C LEU A 23 -7.19 -1.91 -27.03
N ALA A 24 -6.46 -2.93 -27.49
CA ALA A 24 -6.28 -3.18 -28.92
C ALA A 24 -7.60 -3.45 -29.67
N ARG A 25 -8.57 -4.10 -29.01
CA ARG A 25 -9.91 -4.32 -29.57
C ARG A 25 -10.67 -3.00 -29.70
N LEU A 26 -10.67 -2.15 -28.67
CA LEU A 26 -11.35 -0.86 -28.66
C LEU A 26 -10.70 0.18 -29.57
N ALA A 27 -9.42 0.04 -29.84
CA ALA A 27 -8.69 0.89 -30.79
C ALA A 27 -9.00 0.60 -32.26
N LYS A 28 -9.56 -0.57 -32.60
CA LYS A 28 -9.87 -0.93 -34.00
C LYS A 28 -10.95 -0.03 -34.58
N GLN A 29 -10.77 0.40 -35.82
CA GLN A 29 -11.75 1.21 -36.53
C GLN A 29 -13.11 0.51 -36.69
N SER A 30 -13.11 -0.83 -36.78
CA SER A 30 -14.31 -1.67 -36.89
C SER A 30 -15.06 -1.90 -35.57
N THR A 31 -14.57 -1.35 -34.46
CA THR A 31 -15.25 -1.50 -33.15
C THR A 31 -16.60 -0.83 -33.19
N ALA A 32 -17.64 -1.56 -32.83
CA ALA A 32 -19.02 -1.09 -32.75
C ALA A 32 -19.55 -1.19 -31.33
N LEU A 33 -20.32 -0.19 -30.93
CA LEU A 33 -21.10 -0.19 -29.70
C LEU A 33 -22.54 0.23 -30.06
N PRO A 34 -23.55 -0.61 -29.84
CA PRO A 34 -24.93 -0.29 -30.25
C PRO A 34 -25.39 1.06 -29.70
N GLY A 35 -25.82 1.95 -30.58
CA GLY A 35 -26.27 3.30 -30.25
C GLY A 35 -25.17 4.37 -30.21
N TYR A 36 -23.92 4.00 -30.45
CA TYR A 36 -22.78 4.93 -30.39
C TYR A 36 -21.86 4.77 -31.60
N GLY A 37 -21.22 5.87 -31.99
CA GLY A 37 -20.18 5.94 -33.00
C GLY A 37 -18.82 6.30 -32.40
N PHE A 38 -17.74 5.77 -32.95
CA PHE A 38 -16.39 6.08 -32.52
C PHE A 38 -15.63 6.86 -33.61
N GLY A 39 -15.01 7.97 -33.24
CA GLY A 39 -14.09 8.71 -34.09
C GLY A 39 -12.80 7.94 -34.41
N SER A 40 -11.91 8.56 -35.19
CA SER A 40 -10.56 8.05 -35.45
C SER A 40 -9.76 7.99 -34.15
N VAL A 41 -8.75 7.08 -34.13
CA VAL A 41 -7.81 7.00 -33.03
C VAL A 41 -6.74 8.08 -33.19
N SER A 42 -6.50 8.89 -32.17
CA SER A 42 -5.28 9.69 -32.03
C SER A 42 -4.39 9.08 -30.93
N ARG A 43 -3.08 9.22 -31.06
CA ARG A 43 -2.12 8.70 -30.07
C ARG A 43 -1.38 9.87 -29.44
N GLN A 44 -1.18 9.79 -28.13
CA GLN A 44 -0.46 10.78 -27.34
C GLN A 44 0.50 10.05 -26.38
N GLU A 45 1.68 10.62 -26.18
CA GLU A 45 2.57 10.21 -25.10
C GLU A 45 2.38 11.20 -23.95
N VAL A 46 1.99 10.67 -22.81
CA VAL A 46 1.66 11.44 -21.60
C VAL A 46 2.58 11.04 -20.47
N VAL A 47 3.17 12.01 -19.79
CA VAL A 47 3.95 11.81 -18.58
C VAL A 47 3.29 12.58 -17.46
N ASP A 48 2.88 11.87 -16.41
CA ASP A 48 2.35 12.44 -15.17
C ASP A 48 3.39 12.29 -14.05
N ALA A 49 3.99 13.39 -13.62
CA ALA A 49 4.80 13.45 -12.41
C ALA A 49 3.92 13.91 -11.25
N TYR A 50 3.57 13.00 -10.34
CA TYR A 50 2.76 13.33 -9.16
C TYR A 50 3.63 13.96 -8.08
N LEU A 51 3.14 15.06 -7.53
CA LEU A 51 3.84 15.92 -6.57
C LEU A 51 3.08 15.98 -5.25
N ASP A 52 3.80 16.03 -4.15
CA ASP A 52 3.25 16.28 -2.82
C ASP A 52 4.30 16.95 -1.93
N THR A 53 3.89 17.38 -0.76
CA THR A 53 4.83 17.78 0.28
C THR A 53 5.59 16.56 0.81
N PRO A 54 6.80 16.75 1.41
CA PRO A 54 7.57 15.62 1.96
C PRO A 54 6.83 14.78 3.00
N ASP A 55 5.80 15.31 3.66
CA ASP A 55 4.94 14.60 4.62
C ASP A 55 3.63 14.09 3.99
N HIS A 56 3.53 14.11 2.66
CA HIS A 56 2.38 13.66 1.86
C HIS A 56 1.06 14.35 2.28
N ARG A 57 1.11 15.65 2.55
CA ARG A 57 -0.05 16.39 3.07
C ARG A 57 -1.21 16.46 2.09
N LEU A 58 -0.94 16.67 0.79
CA LEU A 58 -1.99 16.75 -0.22
C LEU A 58 -2.75 15.42 -0.31
N LEU A 59 -2.02 14.33 -0.46
CA LEU A 59 -2.59 13.00 -0.55
C LEU A 59 -3.41 12.63 0.70
N ARG A 60 -2.90 12.97 1.88
CA ARG A 60 -3.56 12.69 3.18
C ARG A 60 -4.81 13.52 3.40
N THR A 61 -4.91 14.67 2.78
CA THR A 61 -6.10 15.55 2.84
C THR A 61 -7.03 15.40 1.65
N GLY A 62 -6.78 14.42 0.76
CA GLY A 62 -7.69 14.08 -0.32
C GLY A 62 -7.47 14.89 -1.60
N TYR A 63 -6.30 15.47 -1.78
CA TYR A 63 -5.93 16.23 -2.97
C TYR A 63 -4.85 15.53 -3.78
N GLN A 64 -4.84 15.79 -5.07
CA GLN A 64 -3.82 15.30 -5.99
C GLN A 64 -3.25 16.48 -6.78
N LEU A 65 -1.93 16.54 -6.85
CA LEU A 65 -1.19 17.51 -7.66
C LEU A 65 -0.27 16.76 -8.60
N ARG A 66 -0.29 17.10 -9.89
CA ARG A 66 0.64 16.54 -10.86
C ARG A 66 1.15 17.61 -11.82
N ALA A 67 2.37 17.46 -12.26
CA ALA A 67 2.86 18.07 -13.49
C ALA A 67 2.67 17.05 -14.63
N ARG A 68 1.90 17.43 -15.66
CA ARG A 68 1.58 16.58 -16.82
C ARG A 68 2.28 17.13 -18.06
N ALA A 69 3.05 16.29 -18.74
CA ALA A 69 3.54 16.58 -20.08
C ALA A 69 2.70 15.83 -21.11
N ILE A 70 2.24 16.54 -22.14
CA ILE A 70 1.63 15.97 -23.34
C ILE A 70 2.47 16.50 -24.50
N ASP A 71 3.09 15.59 -25.24
CA ASP A 71 3.95 15.91 -26.37
C ASP A 71 5.02 16.98 -26.04
N GLY A 72 5.53 16.96 -24.79
CA GLY A 72 6.58 17.84 -24.29
C GLY A 72 6.13 19.17 -23.67
N ALA A 73 4.85 19.50 -23.69
CA ALA A 73 4.32 20.68 -23.03
C ALA A 73 3.83 20.35 -21.61
N TRP A 74 4.38 21.02 -20.60
CA TRP A 74 4.04 20.79 -19.20
C TRP A 74 2.88 21.65 -18.72
N ARG A 75 1.96 21.04 -17.99
CA ARG A 75 0.84 21.68 -17.31
C ARG A 75 0.78 21.20 -15.87
N ALA A 76 0.37 22.05 -14.93
CA ALA A 76 0.03 21.63 -13.57
C ALA A 76 -1.45 21.28 -13.52
N THR A 77 -1.78 20.16 -12.90
CA THR A 77 -3.16 19.73 -12.67
C THR A 77 -3.37 19.52 -11.18
N PHE A 78 -4.34 20.22 -10.60
CA PHE A 78 -4.81 20.01 -9.23
C PHE A 78 -6.19 19.39 -9.27
N LYS A 79 -6.38 18.29 -8.52
CA LYS A 79 -7.67 17.59 -8.43
C LYS A 79 -8.08 17.42 -6.98
N THR A 80 -9.37 17.67 -6.70
CA THR A 80 -9.95 17.22 -5.45
C THR A 80 -10.28 15.74 -5.55
N ARG A 81 -10.41 15.10 -4.41
CA ARG A 81 -10.95 13.75 -4.39
C ARG A 81 -12.45 13.77 -4.63
N ASP A 82 -12.93 12.73 -5.29
CA ASP A 82 -14.37 12.50 -5.47
C ASP A 82 -15.05 12.16 -4.14
N VAL A 83 -16.21 12.75 -3.92
CA VAL A 83 -17.11 12.44 -2.81
C VAL A 83 -18.25 11.60 -3.35
N GLY A 84 -17.94 10.34 -3.61
CA GLY A 84 -18.93 9.29 -3.74
C GLY A 84 -19.51 9.04 -5.13
N SER A 85 -19.17 7.89 -5.71
CA SER A 85 -20.08 7.13 -6.55
C SER A 85 -19.83 5.63 -6.42
N ASP A 86 -20.90 4.86 -6.34
CA ASP A 86 -20.86 3.41 -6.10
C ASP A 86 -20.40 2.57 -7.31
N VAL A 87 -20.13 3.16 -8.48
CA VAL A 87 -20.02 2.38 -9.73
C VAL A 87 -18.90 2.88 -10.68
N GLY A 88 -17.75 3.32 -10.16
CA GLY A 88 -16.62 3.71 -11.04
C GLY A 88 -16.85 5.01 -11.83
N ILE A 89 -17.84 5.82 -11.46
CA ILE A 89 -18.08 7.16 -11.99
C ILE A 89 -17.53 8.17 -10.99
N TYR A 90 -16.68 9.08 -11.47
CA TYR A 90 -16.01 10.10 -10.67
C TYR A 90 -16.51 11.49 -11.02
N ARG A 91 -16.71 12.30 -9.98
CA ARG A 91 -17.02 13.73 -10.08
C ARG A 91 -16.05 14.51 -9.21
N ARG A 92 -15.24 15.37 -9.79
CA ARG A 92 -14.23 16.11 -9.04
C ARG A 92 -13.90 17.47 -9.65
N LEU A 93 -13.54 18.40 -8.80
CA LEU A 93 -12.95 19.65 -9.25
C LEU A 93 -11.57 19.34 -9.85
N GLU A 94 -11.36 19.84 -11.07
CA GLU A 94 -10.05 19.82 -11.72
C GLU A 94 -9.66 21.23 -12.16
N ILE A 95 -8.47 21.68 -11.75
CA ILE A 95 -7.86 22.90 -12.22
C ILE A 95 -6.61 22.52 -12.99
N GLU A 96 -6.53 22.85 -14.26
CA GLU A 96 -5.38 22.57 -15.11
C GLU A 96 -4.87 23.86 -15.76
N GLU A 97 -3.59 24.18 -15.53
CA GLU A 97 -2.93 25.40 -15.99
C GLU A 97 -1.56 25.11 -16.59
N PRO A 98 -1.12 25.83 -17.63
CA PRO A 98 0.21 25.66 -18.17
C PRO A 98 1.30 26.06 -17.16
N LEU A 99 2.43 25.34 -17.15
CA LEU A 99 3.59 25.70 -16.35
C LEU A 99 4.47 26.72 -17.10
N ALA A 100 4.75 27.84 -16.45
CA ALA A 100 5.42 28.97 -17.07
C ALA A 100 6.84 28.65 -17.58
N GLU A 101 7.60 27.83 -16.84
CA GLU A 101 8.98 27.45 -17.19
C GLU A 101 9.08 26.11 -17.91
N ASN A 102 7.95 25.50 -18.25
CA ASN A 102 7.89 24.14 -18.80
C ASN A 102 8.72 23.13 -17.99
N ALA A 103 8.72 23.26 -16.67
CA ALA A 103 9.48 22.47 -15.72
C ALA A 103 8.59 21.95 -14.58
N ILE A 104 9.06 20.91 -13.88
CA ILE A 104 8.35 20.35 -12.74
C ILE A 104 8.57 21.27 -11.52
N PRO A 105 7.49 21.77 -10.87
CA PRO A 105 7.59 22.63 -9.68
C PRO A 105 8.28 21.93 -8.51
N CYS A 106 9.16 22.68 -7.79
CA CYS A 106 9.86 22.20 -6.60
C CYS A 106 9.31 22.79 -5.30
N VAL A 107 8.59 23.90 -5.39
CA VAL A 107 7.88 24.56 -4.28
C VAL A 107 6.50 24.99 -4.72
N VAL A 108 5.58 25.16 -3.77
CA VAL A 108 4.18 25.54 -4.07
C VAL A 108 4.10 26.87 -4.84
N SER A 109 4.99 27.82 -4.56
CA SER A 109 5.03 29.10 -5.27
C SER A 109 5.43 29.03 -6.75
N ASP A 110 5.95 27.90 -7.22
CA ASP A 110 6.29 27.69 -8.64
C ASP A 110 5.05 27.30 -9.48
N LEU A 111 3.92 27.02 -8.80
CA LEU A 111 2.67 26.65 -9.42
C LEU A 111 1.92 27.88 -9.95
N PRO A 112 1.05 27.73 -10.96
CA PRO A 112 0.12 28.75 -11.40
C PRO A 112 -0.76 29.28 -10.26
N GLU A 113 -1.08 30.58 -10.28
CA GLU A 113 -1.78 31.28 -9.20
C GLU A 113 -3.11 30.61 -8.81
N ALA A 114 -3.90 30.17 -9.78
CA ALA A 114 -5.15 29.47 -9.52
C ALA A 114 -4.97 28.19 -8.66
N ILE A 115 -3.88 27.45 -8.88
CA ILE A 115 -3.55 26.24 -8.10
C ILE A 115 -2.99 26.63 -6.73
N VAL A 116 -2.15 27.68 -6.66
CA VAL A 116 -1.64 28.20 -5.37
C VAL A 116 -2.78 28.64 -4.47
N ASP A 117 -3.78 29.31 -5.02
CA ASP A 117 -4.96 29.76 -4.28
C ASP A 117 -5.85 28.60 -3.83
N ALA A 118 -6.01 27.57 -4.68
CA ALA A 118 -6.72 26.34 -4.32
C ALA A 118 -6.02 25.55 -3.21
N LEU A 119 -4.70 25.67 -3.10
CA LEU A 119 -3.89 25.04 -2.06
C LEU A 119 -3.83 25.87 -0.75
N ALA A 120 -4.38 27.09 -0.76
CA ALA A 120 -4.36 27.97 0.42
C ALA A 120 -5.10 27.32 1.60
N GLY A 121 -4.50 27.35 2.78
CA GLY A 121 -5.01 26.68 3.98
C GLY A 121 -4.67 25.19 4.10
N ILE A 122 -4.21 24.55 3.01
CA ILE A 122 -3.77 23.13 3.02
C ILE A 122 -2.25 23.08 3.22
N VAL A 123 -1.51 23.84 2.42
CA VAL A 123 -0.04 23.91 2.46
C VAL A 123 0.43 25.37 2.34
N ALA A 124 1.59 25.67 2.90
CA ALA A 124 2.18 26.99 2.78
C ALA A 124 2.74 27.23 1.37
N LYS A 125 2.69 28.48 0.87
CA LYS A 125 3.26 28.86 -0.44
C LYS A 125 4.76 28.51 -0.59
N THR A 126 5.49 28.49 0.53
CA THR A 126 6.93 28.14 0.59
C THR A 126 7.17 26.63 0.84
N ALA A 127 6.11 25.81 0.88
CA ALA A 127 6.28 24.39 1.13
C ALA A 127 7.00 23.72 -0.06
N PRO A 128 8.03 22.88 0.20
CA PRO A 128 8.69 22.14 -0.86
C PRO A 128 7.74 21.08 -1.43
N LEU A 129 7.85 20.85 -2.73
CA LEU A 129 7.19 19.77 -3.45
C LEU A 129 8.22 18.71 -3.81
N VAL A 130 7.86 17.46 -3.60
CA VAL A 130 8.65 16.28 -3.96
C VAL A 130 7.85 15.40 -4.90
N MET A 131 8.54 14.81 -5.87
CA MET A 131 7.93 13.82 -6.75
C MET A 131 7.68 12.52 -5.97
N ILE A 132 6.44 12.03 -6.00
CA ILE A 132 6.04 10.82 -5.28
C ILE A 132 5.92 9.61 -6.21
N CYS A 133 5.60 9.81 -7.48
CA CYS A 133 5.67 8.78 -8.53
C CYS A 133 5.56 9.41 -9.92
N VAL A 134 5.87 8.60 -10.93
CA VAL A 134 5.73 8.96 -12.36
C VAL A 134 4.93 7.89 -13.07
N LEU A 135 3.96 8.33 -13.86
CA LEU A 135 3.20 7.48 -14.80
C LEU A 135 3.52 7.93 -16.22
N GLU A 136 4.20 7.08 -16.97
CA GLU A 136 4.35 7.26 -18.41
C GLU A 136 3.23 6.49 -19.10
N GLN A 137 2.46 7.16 -19.96
CA GLN A 137 1.28 6.58 -20.58
C GLN A 137 1.37 6.71 -22.09
N THR A 138 1.15 5.61 -22.80
CA THR A 138 0.79 5.63 -24.20
C THR A 138 -0.72 5.64 -24.26
N ARG A 139 -1.30 6.80 -24.55
CA ARG A 139 -2.75 7.06 -24.58
C ARG A 139 -3.27 7.04 -26.01
N GLN A 140 -4.29 6.24 -26.27
CA GLN A 140 -5.05 6.28 -27.51
C GLN A 140 -6.43 6.89 -27.22
N VAL A 141 -6.77 7.96 -27.94
CA VAL A 141 -7.97 8.75 -27.70
C VAL A 141 -8.93 8.60 -28.86
N ARG A 142 -10.22 8.44 -28.56
CA ARG A 142 -11.32 8.43 -29.53
C ARG A 142 -12.47 9.27 -29.03
N THR A 143 -13.12 10.00 -29.94
CA THR A 143 -14.41 10.65 -29.62
C THR A 143 -15.53 9.63 -29.68
N VAL A 144 -16.45 9.68 -28.73
CA VAL A 144 -17.71 8.90 -28.71
C VAL A 144 -18.85 9.84 -29.06
N THR A 145 -19.69 9.42 -30.01
CA THR A 145 -20.88 10.17 -30.44
C THR A 145 -22.11 9.30 -30.33
N SER A 146 -23.31 9.89 -30.09
CA SER A 146 -24.59 9.15 -30.11
C SER A 146 -25.07 8.98 -31.54
N THR A 147 -25.51 7.75 -31.90
CA THR A 147 -26.10 7.44 -33.20
C THR A 147 -27.64 7.35 -33.15
N THR A 148 -28.29 7.59 -31.99
CA THR A 148 -29.75 7.55 -31.86
C THR A 148 -30.37 8.68 -32.64
N ARG A 149 -31.24 8.31 -33.61
CA ARG A 149 -31.97 9.22 -34.50
C ARG A 149 -32.96 10.07 -33.73
N GLY A 150 -32.67 11.35 -33.57
CA GLY A 150 -33.64 12.32 -33.09
C GLY A 150 -33.23 13.75 -33.38
N ARG A 151 -33.73 14.32 -34.49
CA ARG A 151 -33.62 15.70 -34.99
C ARG A 151 -32.36 16.10 -35.73
N ARG A 152 -32.56 16.43 -37.02
CA ARG A 152 -31.76 17.21 -37.98
C ARG A 152 -30.22 17.04 -37.87
N ARG A 153 -29.65 16.54 -38.94
CA ARG A 153 -28.25 16.44 -39.32
C ARG A 153 -27.52 17.80 -39.17
N THR A 154 -27.10 18.09 -37.98
CA THR A 154 -25.98 18.96 -37.66
C THR A 154 -24.94 18.05 -37.02
N GLU A 155 -23.65 18.26 -37.31
CA GLU A 155 -22.49 17.49 -36.86
C GLU A 155 -22.72 16.83 -35.50
N SER A 156 -22.59 15.50 -35.45
CA SER A 156 -22.88 14.72 -34.23
C SER A 156 -21.96 15.23 -33.12
N ALA A 157 -22.49 16.02 -32.19
CA ALA A 157 -21.72 16.58 -31.10
C ALA A 157 -21.06 15.44 -30.31
N ALA A 158 -19.82 15.65 -29.89
CA ALA A 158 -19.12 14.71 -29.04
C ALA A 158 -19.91 14.49 -27.75
N LEU A 159 -20.21 13.24 -27.43
CA LEU A 159 -20.85 12.83 -26.18
C LEU A 159 -19.79 12.63 -25.07
N ALA A 160 -18.69 11.96 -25.43
CA ALA A 160 -17.63 11.63 -24.51
C ALA A 160 -16.29 11.44 -25.25
N THR A 161 -15.23 11.45 -24.48
CA THR A 161 -13.88 11.04 -24.90
C THR A 161 -13.58 9.67 -24.31
N LEU A 162 -13.16 8.71 -25.14
CA LEU A 162 -12.67 7.41 -24.73
C LEU A 162 -11.15 7.44 -24.76
N SER A 163 -10.51 7.23 -23.61
CA SER A 163 -9.07 7.10 -23.47
C SER A 163 -8.68 5.66 -23.15
N LEU A 164 -7.71 5.13 -23.88
CA LEU A 164 -7.19 3.77 -23.74
C LEU A 164 -5.72 3.90 -23.33
N ASP A 165 -5.40 3.62 -22.09
CA ASP A 165 -4.10 3.90 -21.48
C ASP A 165 -3.30 2.62 -21.23
N GLU A 166 -2.10 2.54 -21.84
CA GLU A 166 -1.03 1.66 -21.38
C GLU A 166 -0.11 2.47 -20.48
N ILE A 167 0.00 2.07 -19.21
CA ILE A 167 0.65 2.84 -18.16
C ILE A 167 1.92 2.12 -17.69
N ARG A 168 3.04 2.82 -17.64
CA ARG A 168 4.30 2.40 -17.04
C ARG A 168 4.50 3.18 -15.76
N ILE A 169 4.65 2.47 -14.65
CA ILE A 169 4.79 3.06 -13.32
C ILE A 169 6.26 3.09 -12.94
N ARG A 170 6.74 4.27 -12.56
CA ARG A 170 8.11 4.53 -12.11
C ARG A 170 8.09 5.33 -10.81
N GLN A 171 9.17 5.28 -10.07
CA GLN A 171 9.36 6.15 -8.91
C GLN A 171 9.87 7.53 -9.31
N GLN A 172 10.75 7.60 -10.31
CA GLN A 172 11.37 8.81 -10.84
C GLN A 172 11.35 8.80 -12.35
N LEU A 173 11.52 9.96 -13.00
CA LEU A 173 11.46 10.10 -14.47
C LEU A 173 12.40 9.13 -15.20
N GLU A 174 13.63 9.02 -14.77
CA GLU A 174 14.64 8.14 -15.41
C GLU A 174 14.81 6.80 -14.68
N GLY A 175 13.94 6.51 -13.69
CA GLY A 175 14.00 5.28 -12.93
C GLY A 175 13.53 4.04 -13.70
N PRO A 176 13.74 2.82 -13.16
CA PRO A 176 13.25 1.60 -13.76
C PRO A 176 11.72 1.54 -13.81
N ILE A 177 11.16 0.83 -14.79
CA ILE A 177 9.73 0.51 -14.81
C ILE A 177 9.48 -0.54 -13.73
N LEU A 178 8.68 -0.20 -12.72
CA LEU A 178 8.34 -1.08 -11.61
C LEU A 178 7.13 -1.95 -11.91
N ALA A 179 6.18 -1.43 -12.69
CA ALA A 179 5.01 -2.18 -13.13
C ALA A 179 4.40 -1.58 -14.41
N ARG A 180 3.53 -2.38 -15.04
CA ARG A 180 2.64 -1.94 -16.12
C ARG A 180 1.20 -2.13 -15.68
N ALA A 181 0.33 -1.21 -16.11
CA ALA A 181 -1.10 -1.26 -15.88
C ALA A 181 -1.84 -0.82 -17.14
N TYR A 182 -3.11 -1.20 -17.24
CA TYR A 182 -3.97 -0.83 -18.35
C TYR A 182 -5.27 -0.26 -17.79
N GLU A 183 -5.74 0.85 -18.39
CA GLU A 183 -6.94 1.52 -17.93
C GLU A 183 -7.72 2.07 -19.11
N ILE A 184 -9.03 2.10 -18.98
CA ILE A 184 -9.96 2.72 -19.91
C ILE A 184 -10.69 3.82 -19.15
N GLU A 185 -10.67 5.04 -19.68
CA GLU A 185 -11.42 6.19 -19.17
C GLU A 185 -12.43 6.63 -20.22
N VAL A 186 -13.66 6.94 -19.75
CA VAL A 186 -14.72 7.53 -20.57
C VAL A 186 -15.13 8.82 -19.88
N GLU A 187 -14.70 9.95 -20.43
CA GLU A 187 -14.93 11.29 -19.89
C GLU A 187 -16.03 11.97 -20.69
N LEU A 188 -17.06 12.51 -20.01
CA LEU A 188 -18.13 13.25 -20.65
C LEU A 188 -17.66 14.56 -21.25
N ALA A 189 -18.21 14.90 -22.41
CA ALA A 189 -18.03 16.22 -22.99
C ALA A 189 -18.73 17.29 -22.12
N PRO A 190 -18.19 18.52 -22.02
CA PRO A 190 -18.79 19.60 -21.24
C PRO A 190 -20.26 19.84 -21.62
N GLY A 191 -21.12 19.96 -20.62
CA GLY A 191 -22.54 20.26 -20.81
C GLY A 191 -23.42 19.04 -21.14
N VAL A 192 -22.86 17.84 -21.19
CA VAL A 192 -23.63 16.58 -21.34
C VAL A 192 -24.17 16.15 -19.98
N ASP A 193 -25.40 15.60 -19.97
CA ASP A 193 -26.03 15.11 -18.74
C ASP A 193 -25.24 13.92 -18.17
N ALA A 194 -24.95 13.96 -16.87
CA ALA A 194 -24.26 12.89 -16.15
C ALA A 194 -24.96 11.52 -16.26
N ALA A 195 -26.27 11.49 -16.45
CA ALA A 195 -27.03 10.24 -16.65
C ALA A 195 -26.60 9.49 -17.92
N GLU A 196 -26.12 10.21 -18.95
CA GLU A 196 -25.62 9.58 -20.19
C GLU A 196 -24.37 8.75 -19.93
N LEU A 197 -23.52 9.15 -18.98
CA LEU A 197 -22.31 8.40 -18.64
C LEU A 197 -22.64 7.03 -18.05
N GLN A 198 -23.66 6.95 -17.19
CA GLN A 198 -24.09 5.66 -16.62
C GLN A 198 -24.56 4.72 -17.72
N VAL A 199 -25.39 5.21 -18.65
CA VAL A 199 -25.88 4.40 -19.78
C VAL A 199 -24.72 3.93 -20.66
N LEU A 200 -23.77 4.81 -20.92
CA LEU A 200 -22.57 4.49 -21.73
C LEU A 200 -21.66 3.49 -20.99
N ALA A 201 -21.44 3.67 -19.69
CA ALA A 201 -20.65 2.76 -18.86
C ALA A 201 -21.27 1.36 -18.81
N ASP A 202 -22.59 1.25 -18.62
CA ASP A 202 -23.30 -0.04 -18.63
C ASP A 202 -23.15 -0.76 -19.97
N ARG A 203 -23.13 0.00 -21.09
CA ARG A 203 -22.87 -0.57 -22.41
C ARG A 203 -21.46 -1.11 -22.56
N PHE A 204 -20.44 -0.37 -22.05
CA PHE A 204 -19.05 -0.84 -22.06
C PHE A 204 -18.90 -2.11 -21.21
N ILE A 205 -19.54 -2.18 -20.05
CA ILE A 205 -19.56 -3.37 -19.20
C ILE A 205 -20.19 -4.55 -19.93
N GLY A 206 -21.39 -4.36 -20.52
CA GLY A 206 -22.14 -5.43 -21.17
C GLY A 206 -21.47 -5.98 -22.44
N GLU A 207 -20.95 -5.11 -23.31
CA GLU A 207 -20.40 -5.50 -24.63
C GLU A 207 -18.92 -5.94 -24.57
N PHE A 208 -18.15 -5.37 -23.66
CA PHE A 208 -16.71 -5.63 -23.56
C PHE A 208 -16.29 -6.37 -22.30
N GLY A 209 -17.21 -6.60 -21.36
CA GLY A 209 -16.93 -7.27 -20.08
C GLY A 209 -16.01 -6.46 -19.16
N LEU A 210 -16.09 -5.11 -19.23
CA LEU A 210 -15.23 -4.26 -18.43
C LEU A 210 -15.61 -4.29 -16.95
N THR A 211 -14.63 -4.15 -16.08
CA THR A 211 -14.84 -4.04 -14.63
C THR A 211 -14.61 -2.59 -14.20
N PRO A 212 -15.60 -1.91 -13.58
CA PRO A 212 -15.43 -0.58 -13.06
C PRO A 212 -14.25 -0.50 -12.09
N SER A 213 -13.38 0.49 -12.25
CA SER A 213 -12.26 0.73 -11.35
C SER A 213 -12.71 1.61 -10.19
N LYS A 214 -12.42 1.17 -8.96
CA LYS A 214 -12.66 1.96 -7.74
C LYS A 214 -11.42 2.76 -7.32
N GLU A 215 -10.30 2.56 -7.98
CA GLU A 215 -9.02 3.17 -7.67
C GLU A 215 -8.59 4.16 -8.74
N SER A 216 -7.99 5.27 -8.32
CA SER A 216 -7.30 6.17 -9.23
C SER A 216 -5.97 5.56 -9.69
N LYS A 217 -5.45 6.04 -10.83
CA LYS A 217 -4.09 5.70 -11.32
C LYS A 217 -3.02 5.93 -10.25
N LEU A 218 -3.15 7.04 -9.50
CA LEU A 218 -2.23 7.37 -8.43
C LEU A 218 -2.30 6.37 -7.29
N GLU A 219 -3.47 6.02 -6.78
CA GLU A 219 -3.63 5.05 -5.69
C GLU A 219 -3.02 3.69 -6.06
N ARG A 220 -3.27 3.20 -7.26
CA ARG A 220 -2.67 1.98 -7.78
C ARG A 220 -1.14 2.06 -7.86
N ALA A 221 -0.61 3.17 -8.36
CA ALA A 221 0.83 3.39 -8.43
C ALA A 221 1.47 3.40 -7.04
N LEU A 222 0.86 4.11 -6.08
CA LEU A 222 1.36 4.18 -4.71
C LEU A 222 1.34 2.82 -3.99
N ALA A 223 0.31 1.98 -4.23
CA ALA A 223 0.26 0.62 -3.73
C ALA A 223 1.42 -0.23 -4.26
N ILE A 224 1.72 -0.11 -5.56
CA ILE A 224 2.86 -0.80 -6.17
C ILE A 224 4.18 -0.29 -5.57
N LEU A 225 4.37 1.03 -5.52
CA LEU A 225 5.58 1.64 -4.96
C LEU A 225 5.82 1.24 -3.50
N SER A 226 4.77 1.10 -2.70
CA SER A 226 4.90 0.70 -1.29
C SER A 226 5.53 -0.68 -1.11
N ARG A 227 5.47 -1.54 -2.12
CA ARG A 227 6.03 -2.90 -2.13
C ARG A 227 7.48 -2.95 -2.62
N HIS A 228 7.95 -1.87 -3.26
CA HIS A 228 9.33 -1.74 -3.73
C HIS A 228 10.22 -0.96 -2.75
N PRO A 229 11.56 -1.07 -2.82
CA PRO A 229 12.46 -0.16 -2.13
C PRO A 229 12.14 1.28 -2.55
N ILE A 230 12.11 2.20 -1.59
CA ILE A 230 11.89 3.61 -1.87
C ILE A 230 13.24 4.27 -2.10
N ASP A 231 13.50 4.65 -3.36
CA ASP A 231 14.68 5.44 -3.70
C ASP A 231 14.43 6.88 -3.24
N SER A 232 15.26 7.34 -2.33
CA SER A 232 15.25 8.73 -1.89
C SER A 232 16.26 9.52 -2.73
N PRO A 233 15.90 10.69 -3.28
CA PRO A 233 16.86 11.51 -4.00
C PRO A 233 18.02 11.87 -3.05
N GLU A 234 19.23 11.64 -3.48
CA GLU A 234 20.50 12.13 -2.92
C GLU A 234 21.10 11.47 -1.66
N SER A 235 20.39 10.75 -0.81
CA SER A 235 20.98 10.26 0.44
C SER A 235 20.79 8.78 0.77
N TRP A 236 19.95 8.05 0.04
CA TRP A 236 19.66 6.67 0.40
C TRP A 236 20.57 5.65 -0.30
N GLN A 237 21.79 5.55 0.19
CA GLN A 237 22.71 4.49 -0.20
C GLN A 237 22.46 3.17 0.58
N GLY A 238 21.31 3.03 1.22
CA GLY A 238 20.98 1.89 2.08
C GLY A 238 21.83 1.83 3.37
N VAL A 239 21.69 0.73 4.10
CA VAL A 239 22.52 0.48 5.28
C VAL A 239 23.96 0.16 4.83
N ARG A 240 24.95 0.78 5.46
CA ARG A 240 26.39 0.62 5.14
C ARG A 240 27.17 0.05 6.33
N PRO A 241 28.25 -0.72 6.11
CA PRO A 241 29.03 -1.37 7.18
C PRO A 241 29.57 -0.41 8.24
N ALA A 242 30.07 0.75 7.84
CA ALA A 242 30.64 1.74 8.76
C ALA A 242 29.60 2.62 9.48
N MET A 243 28.32 2.46 9.15
CA MET A 243 27.24 3.27 9.71
C MET A 243 26.99 2.90 11.18
N HIS A 244 26.66 3.91 12.01
CA HIS A 244 26.17 3.68 13.36
C HIS A 244 24.83 2.92 13.33
N MET A 245 24.61 1.95 14.22
CA MET A 245 23.36 1.16 14.26
C MET A 245 22.10 2.02 14.40
N GLY A 246 22.19 3.14 15.14
CA GLY A 246 21.09 4.11 15.23
C GLY A 246 20.78 4.78 13.90
N GLU A 247 21.79 5.11 13.09
CA GLU A 247 21.57 5.65 11.74
C GLU A 247 20.94 4.62 10.82
N ALA A 248 21.39 3.38 10.87
CA ALA A 248 20.77 2.28 10.12
C ALA A 248 19.29 2.12 10.50
N CYS A 249 18.95 2.17 11.78
CA CYS A 249 17.56 2.13 12.24
C CYS A 249 16.74 3.32 11.73
N ARG A 250 17.31 4.52 11.74
CA ARG A 250 16.64 5.75 11.29
C ARG A 250 16.29 5.67 9.81
N LEU A 251 17.18 5.15 8.97
CA LEU A 251 16.91 4.90 7.55
C LEU A 251 15.82 3.84 7.36
N ILE A 252 15.87 2.74 8.11
CA ILE A 252 14.83 1.69 8.08
C ILE A 252 13.47 2.29 8.50
N TRP A 253 13.43 3.12 9.53
CA TRP A 253 12.21 3.80 9.94
C TRP A 253 11.68 4.73 8.87
N GLN A 254 12.54 5.52 8.24
CA GLN A 254 12.15 6.40 7.13
C GLN A 254 11.48 5.59 6.01
N GLU A 255 12.12 4.53 5.54
CA GLU A 255 11.57 3.67 4.48
C GLU A 255 10.22 3.08 4.86
N GLN A 256 10.14 2.44 6.03
CA GLN A 256 8.90 1.78 6.45
C GLN A 256 7.78 2.79 6.73
N PHE A 257 8.11 3.97 7.23
CA PHE A 257 7.12 5.00 7.48
C PHE A 257 6.61 5.64 6.17
N MET A 258 7.50 5.84 5.20
CA MET A 258 7.07 6.25 3.85
C MET A 258 6.12 5.23 3.22
N LYS A 259 6.40 3.91 3.34
CA LYS A 259 5.49 2.86 2.88
C LYS A 259 4.12 2.92 3.58
N LEU A 260 4.07 3.25 4.86
CA LEU A 260 2.81 3.50 5.56
C LEU A 260 2.04 4.66 4.91
N LEU A 261 2.70 5.80 4.68
CA LEU A 261 2.07 6.99 4.11
C LEU A 261 1.58 6.78 2.67
N LEU A 262 2.33 6.02 1.85
CA LEU A 262 1.91 5.67 0.49
C LEU A 262 0.61 4.85 0.45
N ASN A 263 0.34 4.05 1.50
CA ASN A 263 -0.89 3.28 1.60
C ASN A 263 -2.03 4.04 2.30
N GLU A 264 -1.74 5.16 2.97
CA GLU A 264 -2.72 5.86 3.83
C GLU A 264 -3.94 6.34 3.05
N ALA A 265 -3.76 6.84 1.82
CA ALA A 265 -4.87 7.25 0.95
C ALA A 265 -5.79 6.07 0.63
N GLY A 266 -5.22 4.93 0.25
CA GLY A 266 -5.99 3.71 0.01
C GLY A 266 -6.70 3.19 1.27
N VAL A 267 -6.04 3.26 2.45
CA VAL A 267 -6.68 2.94 3.73
C VAL A 267 -7.91 3.79 3.99
N ARG A 268 -7.86 5.09 3.69
CA ARG A 268 -8.96 6.02 3.96
C ARG A 268 -10.13 5.82 3.01
N TYR A 269 -9.84 5.43 1.81
CA TYR A 269 -10.71 5.74 0.68
C TYR A 269 -10.99 4.57 -0.26
N SER A 270 -10.26 3.49 -0.18
CA SER A 270 -10.52 2.29 -0.96
C SER A 270 -11.21 1.22 -0.10
N ASP A 271 -12.07 0.44 -0.73
CA ASP A 271 -12.65 -0.76 -0.11
C ASP A 271 -11.69 -1.96 -0.14
N ASP A 272 -10.56 -1.85 -0.85
CA ASP A 272 -9.58 -2.93 -0.94
C ASP A 272 -8.85 -3.11 0.41
N PRO A 273 -9.01 -4.26 1.09
CA PRO A 273 -8.38 -4.54 2.38
C PRO A 273 -6.85 -4.65 2.30
N GLU A 274 -6.27 -4.73 1.09
CA GLU A 274 -4.83 -4.83 0.90
C GLU A 274 -4.10 -3.53 1.31
N TYR A 275 -4.73 -2.35 1.19
CA TYR A 275 -4.16 -1.10 1.71
C TYR A 275 -3.96 -1.14 3.23
N VAL A 276 -4.95 -1.67 3.96
CA VAL A 276 -4.83 -1.89 5.41
C VAL A 276 -3.76 -2.94 5.71
N HIS A 277 -3.67 -3.99 4.89
CA HIS A 277 -2.64 -5.01 5.00
C HIS A 277 -1.24 -4.42 4.85
N ASP A 278 -0.97 -3.71 3.76
CA ASP A 278 0.34 -3.16 3.42
C ASP A 278 0.75 -2.06 4.43
N ALA A 279 -0.17 -1.18 4.84
CA ALA A 279 0.05 -0.21 5.90
C ALA A 279 0.41 -0.90 7.24
N ARG A 280 -0.30 -2.00 7.58
CA ARG A 280 0.01 -2.81 8.76
C ARG A 280 1.37 -3.51 8.66
N VAL A 281 1.75 -3.99 7.49
CA VAL A 281 3.09 -4.58 7.26
C VAL A 281 4.16 -3.52 7.51
N ALA A 282 4.04 -2.33 6.94
CA ALA A 282 4.98 -1.25 7.08
C ALA A 282 5.17 -0.83 8.55
N ILE A 283 4.09 -0.54 9.26
CA ILE A 283 4.15 -0.13 10.67
C ILE A 283 4.66 -1.26 11.59
N ARG A 284 4.39 -2.52 11.25
CA ARG A 284 4.89 -3.69 11.97
C ARG A 284 6.40 -3.82 11.82
N ARG A 285 6.94 -3.56 10.61
CA ARG A 285 8.39 -3.56 10.33
C ARG A 285 9.07 -2.40 11.05
N ALA A 286 8.49 -1.19 11.03
CA ALA A 286 9.01 -0.06 11.79
C ALA A 286 9.09 -0.35 13.31
N ARG A 287 8.07 -1.01 13.88
CA ARG A 287 8.09 -1.44 15.29
C ARG A 287 9.11 -2.55 15.57
N ALA A 288 9.33 -3.45 14.63
CA ALA A 288 10.36 -4.47 14.76
C ALA A 288 11.76 -3.83 14.79
N ALA A 289 12.04 -2.87 13.89
CA ALA A 289 13.26 -2.09 13.92
C ALA A 289 13.44 -1.36 15.26
N ALA A 290 12.36 -0.74 15.79
CA ALA A 290 12.41 -0.13 17.11
C ALA A 290 12.85 -1.10 18.20
N ARG A 291 12.26 -2.30 18.25
CA ARG A 291 12.61 -3.32 19.26
C ARG A 291 14.07 -3.77 19.16
N ILE A 292 14.60 -3.84 17.94
CA ILE A 292 15.95 -4.33 17.69
C ILE A 292 16.99 -3.25 18.04
N TYR A 293 16.73 -1.99 17.66
CA TYR A 293 17.74 -0.94 17.65
C TYR A 293 17.52 0.18 18.69
N GLN A 294 16.45 0.13 19.52
CA GLN A 294 16.14 1.22 20.47
C GLN A 294 17.23 1.54 21.48
N SER A 295 18.12 0.59 21.80
CA SER A 295 19.26 0.79 22.71
C SER A 295 20.29 1.81 22.18
N TYR A 296 20.30 2.07 20.87
CA TYR A 296 21.18 3.06 20.24
C TYR A 296 20.62 4.48 20.26
N PHE A 297 19.47 4.69 20.90
CA PHE A 297 18.82 6.00 20.99
C PHE A 297 18.62 6.44 22.45
N LYS A 298 18.65 7.74 22.68
CA LYS A 298 18.26 8.36 23.94
C LYS A 298 16.77 8.08 24.21
N PRO A 299 16.40 7.34 25.28
CA PRO A 299 15.01 6.89 25.48
C PRO A 299 13.97 8.03 25.52
N LYS A 300 14.37 9.20 26.04
CA LYS A 300 13.48 10.37 26.12
C LYS A 300 13.07 10.88 24.72
N VAL A 301 13.97 10.81 23.74
CA VAL A 301 13.74 11.31 22.38
C VAL A 301 12.76 10.40 21.63
N ILE A 302 12.98 9.08 21.66
CA ILE A 302 12.18 8.14 20.85
C ILE A 302 10.86 7.71 21.52
N ARG A 303 10.68 7.94 22.82
CA ARG A 303 9.50 7.45 23.58
C ARG A 303 8.17 7.85 22.95
N ASN A 304 8.04 9.11 22.54
CA ASN A 304 6.81 9.63 21.94
C ASN A 304 6.55 8.99 20.58
N HIS A 305 7.55 8.89 19.71
CA HIS A 305 7.46 8.23 18.41
C HIS A 305 7.03 6.77 18.56
N LEU A 306 7.66 6.03 19.47
CA LEU A 306 7.31 4.63 19.73
C LEU A 306 5.87 4.46 20.25
N ARG A 307 5.35 5.44 21.02
CA ARG A 307 3.96 5.43 21.50
C ARG A 307 2.99 5.56 20.33
N HIS A 308 3.24 6.48 19.39
CA HIS A 308 2.39 6.70 18.23
C HIS A 308 2.48 5.55 17.22
N LEU A 309 3.67 5.01 16.96
CA LEU A 309 3.84 3.79 16.17
C LEU A 309 3.04 2.61 16.74
N ARG A 310 3.01 2.45 18.09
CA ARG A 310 2.21 1.40 18.75
C ARG A 310 0.72 1.65 18.61
N LYS A 311 0.25 2.90 18.75
CA LYS A 311 -1.17 3.26 18.59
C LYS A 311 -1.63 2.96 17.17
N THR A 312 -0.91 3.44 16.15
CA THR A 312 -1.22 3.20 14.74
C THR A 312 -1.26 1.71 14.41
N ALA A 313 -0.24 0.95 14.87
CA ALA A 313 -0.18 -0.49 14.66
C ALA A 313 -1.35 -1.26 15.31
N ARG A 314 -1.82 -0.82 16.48
CA ARG A 314 -2.97 -1.43 17.17
C ARG A 314 -4.26 -1.20 16.40
N LEU A 315 -4.48 0.02 15.91
CA LEU A 315 -5.68 0.37 15.16
C LEU A 315 -5.74 -0.34 13.80
N LEU A 316 -4.66 -0.33 13.02
CA LEU A 316 -4.55 -1.11 11.78
C LEU A 316 -4.73 -2.61 12.03
N GLY A 317 -4.18 -3.11 13.16
CA GLY A 317 -4.32 -4.50 13.56
C GLY A 317 -5.77 -4.90 13.82
N ALA A 318 -6.51 -4.06 14.54
CA ALA A 318 -7.92 -4.32 14.88
C ALA A 318 -8.80 -4.44 13.62
N VAL A 319 -8.52 -3.65 12.58
CA VAL A 319 -9.24 -3.75 11.30
C VAL A 319 -8.83 -5.03 10.58
N ARG A 320 -7.52 -5.25 10.36
CA ARG A 320 -7.02 -6.38 9.55
C ARG A 320 -7.35 -7.74 10.16
N ASP A 321 -7.35 -7.89 11.48
CA ASP A 321 -7.69 -9.16 12.12
C ASP A 321 -9.15 -9.55 11.83
N LEU A 322 -10.05 -8.55 11.72
CA LEU A 322 -11.44 -8.76 11.31
C LEU A 322 -11.57 -9.00 9.80
N ASP A 323 -10.82 -8.28 8.95
CA ASP A 323 -10.81 -8.52 7.49
C ASP A 323 -10.46 -9.99 7.19
N VAL A 324 -9.40 -10.51 7.82
CA VAL A 324 -8.96 -11.91 7.64
C VAL A 324 -10.01 -12.91 8.17
N ALA A 325 -10.61 -12.60 9.32
CA ALA A 325 -11.61 -13.48 9.92
C ALA A 325 -12.89 -13.53 9.06
N ILE A 326 -13.35 -12.39 8.55
CA ILE A 326 -14.51 -12.27 7.66
C ILE A 326 -14.26 -13.05 6.37
N ASP A 327 -13.15 -12.79 5.67
CA ASP A 327 -12.80 -13.48 4.42
C ASP A 327 -12.76 -15.02 4.60
N LYS A 328 -12.13 -15.50 5.69
CA LYS A 328 -12.09 -16.94 5.98
C LYS A 328 -13.49 -17.52 6.24
N LEU A 329 -14.34 -16.81 6.98
CA LEU A 329 -15.70 -17.26 7.27
C LEU A 329 -16.59 -17.23 6.03
N GLU A 330 -16.45 -16.23 5.15
CA GLU A 330 -17.15 -16.17 3.86
C GLU A 330 -16.76 -17.32 2.94
N ARG A 331 -15.45 -17.62 2.84
CA ARG A 331 -14.98 -18.78 2.06
C ARG A 331 -15.52 -20.10 2.62
N TYR A 332 -15.63 -20.22 3.93
CA TYR A 332 -16.24 -21.39 4.58
C TYR A 332 -17.74 -21.45 4.29
N GLN A 333 -18.45 -20.32 4.38
CA GLN A 333 -19.88 -20.23 4.09
C GLN A 333 -20.21 -20.69 2.65
N LYS A 334 -19.41 -20.25 1.66
CA LYS A 334 -19.59 -20.65 0.25
C LYS A 334 -19.48 -22.18 0.04
N LYS A 335 -18.70 -22.89 0.88
CA LYS A 335 -18.55 -24.35 0.84
C LYS A 335 -19.61 -25.09 1.66
N THR A 336 -20.40 -24.37 2.47
CA THR A 336 -21.38 -24.94 3.39
C THR A 336 -22.75 -25.07 2.70
N ARG A 337 -23.53 -26.12 3.05
CA ARG A 337 -24.88 -26.34 2.49
C ARG A 337 -25.80 -25.16 2.81
N ARG A 338 -26.65 -24.77 1.86
CA ARG A 338 -27.57 -23.60 1.93
C ARG A 338 -28.31 -23.45 3.27
N LYS A 339 -28.85 -24.56 3.79
CA LYS A 339 -29.62 -24.56 5.06
C LYS A 339 -28.83 -24.11 6.30
N ASN A 340 -27.50 -24.18 6.24
CA ASN A 340 -26.61 -23.82 7.35
C ASN A 340 -25.92 -22.45 7.15
N GLN A 341 -26.21 -21.76 6.06
CA GLN A 341 -25.57 -20.47 5.74
C GLN A 341 -26.11 -19.31 6.57
N ALA A 342 -27.38 -19.40 7.03
CA ALA A 342 -28.02 -18.34 7.82
C ALA A 342 -27.30 -18.07 9.15
N ASP A 343 -26.86 -19.12 9.85
CA ASP A 343 -26.14 -19.02 11.13
C ASP A 343 -24.79 -18.31 10.96
N LEU A 344 -24.07 -18.67 9.87
CA LEU A 344 -22.80 -18.03 9.54
C LEU A 344 -23.00 -16.56 9.11
N GLN A 345 -24.11 -16.26 8.42
CA GLN A 345 -24.46 -14.90 8.02
C GLN A 345 -24.66 -13.97 9.22
N ALA A 346 -25.31 -14.46 10.27
CA ALA A 346 -25.48 -13.69 11.51
C ALA A 346 -24.13 -13.34 12.15
N THR A 347 -23.18 -14.28 12.14
CA THR A 347 -21.82 -14.04 12.64
C THR A 347 -21.04 -13.07 11.74
N LEU A 348 -21.14 -13.22 10.42
CA LEU A 348 -20.54 -12.30 9.46
C LEU A 348 -21.05 -10.87 9.66
N ASN A 349 -22.37 -10.68 9.84
CA ASN A 349 -22.96 -9.36 10.09
C ASN A 349 -22.41 -8.72 11.37
N ARG A 350 -22.25 -9.48 12.46
CA ARG A 350 -21.64 -8.99 13.70
C ARG A 350 -20.18 -8.60 13.50
N TRP A 351 -19.39 -9.43 12.81
CA TRP A 351 -17.98 -9.12 12.56
C TRP A 351 -17.83 -7.92 11.63
N SER A 352 -18.69 -7.77 10.63
CA SER A 352 -18.72 -6.60 9.75
C SER A 352 -19.05 -5.32 10.54
N THR A 353 -20.00 -5.36 11.49
CA THR A 353 -20.28 -4.24 12.38
C THR A 353 -19.08 -3.89 13.26
N ARG A 354 -18.41 -4.89 13.84
CA ARG A 354 -17.18 -4.68 14.61
C ARG A 354 -16.04 -4.12 13.76
N ARG A 355 -15.90 -4.60 12.53
CA ARG A 355 -14.94 -4.10 11.55
C ARG A 355 -15.18 -2.63 11.23
N ALA A 356 -16.44 -2.24 10.98
CA ALA A 356 -16.82 -0.85 10.73
C ALA A 356 -16.47 0.06 11.91
N ALA A 357 -16.75 -0.37 13.15
CA ALA A 357 -16.37 0.38 14.35
C ALA A 357 -14.84 0.50 14.52
N ALA A 358 -14.09 -0.57 14.26
CA ALA A 358 -12.62 -0.55 14.32
C ALA A 358 -12.05 0.37 13.23
N PHE A 359 -12.65 0.37 12.04
CA PHE A 359 -12.26 1.24 10.93
C PHE A 359 -12.55 2.71 11.25
N ALA A 360 -13.71 3.04 11.79
CA ALA A 360 -14.04 4.40 12.21
C ALA A 360 -13.02 4.93 13.24
N ALA A 361 -12.63 4.11 14.24
CA ALA A 361 -11.60 4.49 15.21
C ALA A 361 -10.20 4.66 14.59
N LEU A 362 -9.87 3.91 13.52
CA LEU A 362 -8.65 4.10 12.74
C LEU A 362 -8.69 5.44 12.00
N ILE A 363 -9.78 5.75 11.30
CA ILE A 363 -9.94 7.01 10.56
C ILE A 363 -9.90 8.21 11.52
N GLU A 364 -10.61 8.16 12.64
CA GLU A 364 -10.54 9.22 13.68
C GLU A 364 -9.08 9.50 14.13
N TRP A 365 -8.29 8.43 14.28
CA TRP A 365 -6.86 8.60 14.60
C TRP A 365 -6.08 9.24 13.46
N LEU A 366 -6.24 8.76 12.24
CA LEU A 366 -5.54 9.27 11.06
C LEU A 366 -5.91 10.74 10.76
N ASP A 367 -7.13 11.18 11.10
CA ASP A 367 -7.60 12.56 10.91
C ASP A 367 -7.21 13.49 12.06
N SER A 368 -6.70 12.95 13.17
CA SER A 368 -6.37 13.76 14.32
C SER A 368 -5.14 14.64 14.10
N GLU A 369 -5.15 15.87 14.64
CA GLU A 369 -3.99 16.76 14.71
C GLU A 369 -2.77 16.09 15.34
N LYS A 370 -3.00 15.18 16.31
CA LYS A 370 -1.93 14.41 16.96
C LYS A 370 -1.23 13.47 16.02
N TYR A 371 -1.96 12.88 15.08
CA TYR A 371 -1.35 12.04 14.05
C TYR A 371 -0.63 12.90 13.00
N ALA A 372 -1.21 14.01 12.58
CA ALA A 372 -0.57 14.94 11.64
C ALA A 372 0.77 15.46 12.21
N ALA A 373 0.78 15.93 13.46
CA ALA A 373 2.01 16.34 14.14
C ALA A 373 3.02 15.18 14.25
N PHE A 374 2.56 13.97 14.60
CA PHE A 374 3.43 12.80 14.66
C PHE A 374 4.07 12.47 13.31
N VAL A 375 3.35 12.56 12.20
CA VAL A 375 3.91 12.33 10.85
C VAL A 375 5.05 13.30 10.57
N THR A 376 4.81 14.60 10.75
CA THR A 376 5.83 15.63 10.50
C THR A 376 7.04 15.47 11.43
N ASP A 377 6.82 15.30 12.73
CA ASP A 377 7.89 15.13 13.72
C ASP A 377 8.72 13.88 13.47
N PHE A 378 8.07 12.76 13.14
CA PHE A 378 8.78 11.50 12.93
C PHE A 378 9.57 11.48 11.62
N LEU A 379 9.04 12.06 10.54
CA LEU A 379 9.79 12.22 9.30
C LEU A 379 10.99 13.15 9.47
N THR A 380 10.82 14.27 10.17
CA THR A 380 11.91 15.18 10.51
C THR A 380 12.98 14.46 11.31
N PHE A 381 12.59 13.71 12.35
CA PHE A 381 13.49 12.87 13.14
C PHE A 381 14.24 11.86 12.24
N CYS A 382 13.51 11.16 11.37
CA CYS A 382 14.10 10.18 10.46
C CYS A 382 15.07 10.80 9.43
N ARG A 383 14.89 12.04 9.03
CA ARG A 383 15.73 12.75 8.05
C ARG A 383 16.90 13.50 8.67
N THR A 384 16.89 13.71 9.98
CA THR A 384 17.95 14.46 10.67
C THR A 384 19.09 13.51 11.09
N PRO A 385 20.28 13.57 10.47
CA PRO A 385 21.43 12.77 10.86
C PRO A 385 21.78 12.95 12.34
N GLY A 386 22.09 11.88 13.05
CA GLY A 386 22.44 11.92 14.47
C GLY A 386 21.27 12.11 15.44
N ALA A 387 20.04 12.34 14.94
CA ALA A 387 18.90 12.65 15.80
C ALA A 387 18.67 11.58 16.87
N GLY A 388 18.80 11.98 18.12
CA GLY A 388 18.53 11.14 19.29
C GLY A 388 19.47 9.96 19.49
N ILE A 389 20.52 9.82 18.70
CA ILE A 389 21.51 8.72 18.81
C ILE A 389 22.33 8.89 20.08
N VAL A 390 22.65 7.79 20.73
CA VAL A 390 23.60 7.76 21.85
C VAL A 390 24.99 7.81 21.27
N GLU A 391 25.79 8.78 21.69
CA GLU A 391 27.23 8.81 21.38
C GLU A 391 27.89 7.60 22.00
N MET A 392 28.63 6.84 21.20
CA MET A 392 29.33 5.61 21.60
C MET A 392 30.82 5.66 21.22
N GLN A 393 31.35 6.84 20.89
CA GLN A 393 32.77 6.99 20.71
C GLN A 393 33.46 6.96 22.09
N PRO A 394 34.41 6.04 22.31
CA PRO A 394 35.06 5.93 23.60
C PRO A 394 36.04 7.10 23.81
N GLU A 395 36.12 7.58 25.03
CA GLU A 395 37.19 8.47 25.44
C GLU A 395 38.54 7.68 25.52
N PRO A 396 39.67 8.36 25.41
CA PRO A 396 40.96 7.69 25.52
C PRO A 396 41.08 6.87 26.80
N GLY A 397 41.31 5.57 26.68
CA GLY A 397 41.42 4.64 27.81
C GLY A 397 40.12 3.93 28.20
N GLU A 398 39.01 4.25 27.62
CA GLU A 398 37.74 3.54 27.83
C GLU A 398 37.60 2.29 26.95
N ALA A 399 36.82 1.32 27.42
CA ALA A 399 36.49 0.13 26.64
C ALA A 399 35.58 0.48 25.46
N VAL A 400 35.92 -0.03 24.27
CA VAL A 400 35.13 0.21 23.06
C VAL A 400 33.92 -0.69 23.02
N THR A 401 32.72 -0.09 23.01
CA THR A 401 31.47 -0.82 22.77
C THR A 401 31.16 -0.85 21.27
N PRO A 402 30.89 -2.03 20.66
CA PRO A 402 30.50 -2.12 19.26
C PRO A 402 29.24 -1.32 18.95
N PHE A 403 29.29 -0.44 17.96
CA PHE A 403 28.14 0.41 17.56
C PHE A 403 27.95 0.52 16.04
N GLN A 404 28.94 0.15 15.25
CA GLN A 404 28.81 0.17 13.78
C GLN A 404 28.13 -1.11 13.30
N VAL A 405 27.45 -1.02 12.15
CA VAL A 405 26.74 -2.15 11.54
C VAL A 405 27.68 -3.36 11.36
N ARG A 406 28.88 -3.16 10.82
CA ARG A 406 29.87 -4.23 10.63
C ARG A 406 30.31 -4.94 11.92
N HIS A 407 30.19 -4.28 13.07
CA HIS A 407 30.58 -4.86 14.37
C HIS A 407 29.39 -5.60 15.02
N VAL A 408 28.18 -5.09 14.82
CA VAL A 408 26.98 -5.53 15.55
C VAL A 408 26.14 -6.52 14.73
N ALA A 409 25.93 -6.25 13.44
CA ALA A 409 25.02 -7.04 12.62
C ALA A 409 25.43 -8.53 12.53
N PRO A 410 26.72 -8.91 12.37
CA PRO A 410 27.12 -10.31 12.34
C PRO A 410 26.65 -11.10 13.57
N THR A 411 27.00 -10.62 14.75
CA THR A 411 26.63 -11.28 16.02
C THR A 411 25.13 -11.30 16.24
N MET A 412 24.44 -10.20 15.90
CA MET A 412 22.98 -10.08 16.04
C MET A 412 22.25 -11.06 15.13
N LEU A 413 22.65 -11.21 13.87
CA LEU A 413 22.03 -12.11 12.91
C LEU A 413 22.20 -13.59 13.31
N ILE A 414 23.42 -13.98 13.72
CA ILE A 414 23.68 -15.32 14.25
C ILE A 414 22.85 -15.57 15.50
N ALA A 415 22.84 -14.65 16.46
CA ALA A 415 22.06 -14.82 17.68
C ALA A 415 20.54 -14.96 17.40
N ASN A 416 20.00 -14.23 16.41
CA ASN A 416 18.61 -14.37 16.02
C ASN A 416 18.32 -15.72 15.34
N PHE A 417 19.24 -16.23 14.52
CA PHE A 417 19.12 -17.56 13.93
C PHE A 417 19.13 -18.65 15.02
N GLU A 418 20.07 -18.58 15.95
CA GLU A 418 20.17 -19.55 17.05
C GLU A 418 18.95 -19.48 18.00
N ARG A 419 18.31 -18.32 18.18
CA ARG A 419 17.05 -18.22 18.91
C ARG A 419 15.92 -18.99 18.23
N VAL A 420 15.82 -18.94 16.91
CA VAL A 420 14.85 -19.76 16.16
C VAL A 420 15.21 -21.23 16.27
N ARG A 421 16.48 -21.57 16.08
CA ARG A 421 16.99 -22.92 16.16
C ARG A 421 16.76 -23.57 17.53
N ALA A 422 16.85 -22.81 18.61
CA ALA A 422 16.66 -23.30 19.97
C ALA A 422 15.27 -23.96 20.21
N TYR A 423 14.29 -23.72 19.31
CA TYR A 423 13.00 -24.40 19.38
C TYR A 423 13.07 -25.88 18.95
N GLU A 424 14.24 -26.39 18.47
CA GLU A 424 14.49 -27.80 18.21
C GLU A 424 14.08 -28.68 19.41
N VAL A 425 14.29 -28.22 20.64
CA VAL A 425 13.91 -28.92 21.88
C VAL A 425 12.43 -29.29 21.96
N TRP A 426 11.57 -28.59 21.24
CA TRP A 426 10.14 -28.87 21.14
C TRP A 426 9.79 -29.78 19.96
N PHE A 427 10.53 -29.65 18.86
CA PHE A 427 10.29 -30.42 17.63
C PHE A 427 10.93 -31.82 17.67
N ASP A 428 11.94 -32.03 18.51
CA ASP A 428 12.55 -33.33 18.75
C ASP A 428 11.66 -34.26 19.60
N GLN A 429 10.68 -33.70 20.32
CA GLN A 429 9.74 -34.47 21.10
C GLN A 429 8.60 -35.01 20.24
N PRO A 430 8.06 -36.23 20.55
CA PRO A 430 6.97 -36.84 19.78
C PRO A 430 5.64 -36.09 19.93
N ASP A 431 5.47 -35.40 21.06
CA ASP A 431 4.24 -34.65 21.38
C ASP A 431 4.02 -33.44 20.51
N ALA A 432 2.77 -32.98 20.44
CA ALA A 432 2.44 -31.75 19.73
C ALA A 432 3.03 -30.52 20.43
N VAL A 433 3.67 -29.63 19.65
CA VAL A 433 4.21 -28.38 20.17
C VAL A 433 3.05 -27.46 20.64
N PRO A 434 3.09 -26.93 21.89
CA PRO A 434 2.04 -26.06 22.39
C PRO A 434 1.84 -24.82 21.50
N VAL A 435 0.58 -24.39 21.32
CA VAL A 435 0.21 -23.24 20.45
C VAL A 435 0.92 -21.97 20.87
N GLU A 436 1.07 -21.73 22.19
CA GLU A 436 1.79 -20.57 22.74
C GLU A 436 3.28 -20.59 22.36
N THR A 437 3.89 -21.77 22.31
CA THR A 437 5.27 -21.98 21.87
C THR A 437 5.40 -21.68 20.37
N LEU A 438 4.48 -22.17 19.54
CA LEU A 438 4.42 -21.85 18.12
C LEU A 438 4.22 -20.36 17.85
N HIS A 439 3.39 -19.70 18.68
CA HIS A 439 3.24 -18.24 18.60
C HIS A 439 4.57 -17.50 18.90
N ARG A 440 5.32 -17.94 19.90
CA ARG A 440 6.65 -17.38 20.22
C ARG A 440 7.66 -17.65 19.10
N LEU A 441 7.70 -18.87 18.55
CA LEU A 441 8.52 -19.20 17.40
C LEU A 441 8.22 -18.27 16.21
N ARG A 442 6.93 -18.05 15.91
CA ARG A 442 6.50 -17.10 14.86
C ARG A 442 7.07 -15.70 15.06
N ILE A 443 7.14 -15.25 16.31
CA ILE A 443 7.72 -13.94 16.64
C ILE A 443 9.22 -13.93 16.36
N GLU A 444 9.98 -14.96 16.77
CA GLU A 444 11.43 -15.04 16.53
C GLU A 444 11.75 -15.17 15.03
N CYS A 445 11.04 -16.03 14.28
CA CYS A 445 11.17 -16.12 12.82
C CYS A 445 10.92 -14.77 12.13
N LYS A 446 9.93 -14.02 12.60
CA LYS A 446 9.63 -12.68 12.07
C LYS A 446 10.77 -11.68 12.32
N TYR A 447 11.37 -11.68 13.51
CA TYR A 447 12.50 -10.80 13.81
C TYR A 447 13.74 -11.18 13.02
N LEU A 448 14.06 -12.46 12.90
CA LEU A 448 15.16 -12.92 12.07
C LEU A 448 14.96 -12.49 10.61
N ARG A 449 13.78 -12.72 10.03
CA ARG A 449 13.50 -12.32 8.65
C ARG A 449 13.64 -10.81 8.45
N TYR A 450 13.09 -9.99 9.35
CA TYR A 450 13.20 -8.55 9.20
C TYR A 450 14.65 -8.06 9.32
N ASN A 451 15.45 -8.65 10.21
CA ASN A 451 16.85 -8.31 10.30
C ASN A 451 17.63 -8.67 9.03
N LEU A 452 17.36 -9.85 8.45
CA LEU A 452 17.94 -10.25 7.16
C LEU A 452 17.51 -9.30 6.03
N GLU A 453 16.22 -8.96 5.96
CA GLU A 453 15.70 -8.05 4.94
C GLU A 453 16.23 -6.61 5.11
N PHE A 454 16.39 -6.10 6.34
CA PHE A 454 16.98 -4.78 6.61
C PHE A 454 18.46 -4.70 6.22
N MET A 455 19.17 -5.81 6.28
CA MET A 455 20.60 -5.92 5.96
C MET A 455 20.85 -6.54 4.58
N ALA A 456 19.81 -6.79 3.78
CA ALA A 456 19.92 -7.55 2.51
C ALA A 456 20.96 -6.97 1.54
N GLY A 457 21.08 -5.63 1.47
CA GLY A 457 22.09 -4.95 0.66
C GLY A 457 23.55 -5.23 1.05
N LEU A 458 23.78 -5.69 2.29
CA LEU A 458 25.10 -6.05 2.81
C LEU A 458 25.40 -7.55 2.69
N LEU A 459 24.36 -8.37 2.76
CA LEU A 459 24.48 -9.83 2.89
C LEU A 459 24.65 -10.56 1.54
N GLY A 460 24.24 -9.91 0.44
CA GLY A 460 24.29 -10.51 -0.87
C GLY A 460 23.13 -11.49 -1.17
N PRO A 461 23.07 -11.99 -2.41
CA PRO A 461 21.92 -12.76 -2.91
C PRO A 461 21.74 -14.13 -2.25
N GLU A 462 22.75 -14.67 -1.60
CA GLU A 462 22.69 -16.00 -0.96
C GLU A 462 21.68 -16.05 0.19
N THR A 463 21.37 -14.89 0.80
CA THR A 463 20.36 -14.80 1.86
C THR A 463 18.95 -14.95 1.36
N ALA A 464 18.68 -14.78 0.06
CA ALA A 464 17.35 -14.93 -0.52
C ALA A 464 16.75 -16.32 -0.20
N ALA A 465 17.52 -17.39 -0.35
CA ALA A 465 17.09 -18.74 -0.05
C ALA A 465 16.69 -18.92 1.44
N ILE A 466 17.42 -18.29 2.36
CA ILE A 466 17.11 -18.34 3.79
C ILE A 466 15.82 -17.54 4.08
N ILE A 467 15.69 -16.39 3.46
CA ILE A 467 14.48 -15.54 3.58
C ILE A 467 13.26 -16.30 3.05
N ASP A 468 13.37 -17.05 1.95
CA ASP A 468 12.27 -17.82 1.38
C ASP A 468 11.86 -18.99 2.28
N LEU A 469 12.81 -19.70 2.89
CA LEU A 469 12.52 -20.70 3.90
C LEU A 469 11.81 -20.09 5.13
N LEU A 470 12.25 -18.91 5.58
CA LEU A 470 11.59 -18.19 6.65
C LEU A 470 10.18 -17.72 6.28
N ARG A 471 9.96 -17.29 5.03
CA ARG A 471 8.62 -16.94 4.55
C ARG A 471 7.69 -18.13 4.63
N LYS A 472 8.10 -19.28 4.08
CA LYS A 472 7.31 -20.51 4.15
C LYS A 472 6.95 -20.88 5.59
N LEU A 473 7.93 -20.92 6.48
CA LEU A 473 7.73 -21.22 7.90
C LEU A 473 6.78 -20.20 8.57
N GLN A 474 6.84 -18.93 8.18
CA GLN A 474 5.96 -17.90 8.70
C GLN A 474 4.54 -17.95 8.12
N ASP A 475 4.36 -18.39 6.90
CA ASP A 475 3.05 -18.58 6.29
C ASP A 475 2.32 -19.72 7.01
N ASP A 476 2.98 -20.85 7.26
CA ASP A 476 2.42 -21.97 8.04
C ASP A 476 2.06 -21.56 9.47
N LEU A 477 2.99 -20.84 10.16
CA LEU A 477 2.75 -20.28 11.49
C LEU A 477 1.69 -19.15 11.46
N GLY A 478 1.52 -18.49 10.33
CA GLY A 478 0.50 -17.48 10.08
C GLY A 478 -0.89 -18.10 10.01
N ASP A 479 -1.05 -19.11 9.18
CA ASP A 479 -2.32 -19.86 9.04
C ASP A 479 -2.77 -20.47 10.36
N LEU A 480 -1.83 -21.03 11.12
CA LEU A 480 -2.09 -21.54 12.46
C LEU A 480 -2.57 -20.42 13.40
N ASN A 481 -1.86 -19.30 13.46
CA ASN A 481 -2.24 -18.15 14.29
C ASN A 481 -3.63 -17.60 13.90
N ASP A 482 -3.93 -17.53 12.62
CA ASP A 482 -5.22 -17.05 12.13
C ASP A 482 -6.37 -18.01 12.49
N ALA A 483 -6.14 -19.32 12.50
CA ALA A 483 -7.11 -20.30 12.97
C ALA A 483 -7.35 -20.12 14.49
N VAL A 484 -6.30 -19.84 15.27
CA VAL A 484 -6.41 -19.55 16.71
C VAL A 484 -7.19 -18.26 16.94
N VAL A 485 -6.88 -17.19 16.21
CA VAL A 485 -7.59 -15.89 16.34
C VAL A 485 -9.07 -16.05 15.95
N SER A 486 -9.37 -16.79 14.89
CA SER A 486 -10.75 -17.07 14.48
C SER A 486 -11.52 -17.79 15.60
N ARG A 487 -10.92 -18.78 16.28
CA ARG A 487 -11.52 -19.44 17.44
C ARG A 487 -11.73 -18.49 18.63
N GLN A 488 -10.76 -17.64 18.91
CA GLN A 488 -10.88 -16.65 19.99
C GLN A 488 -12.01 -15.63 19.72
N LEU A 489 -12.14 -15.17 18.49
CA LEU A 489 -13.24 -14.29 18.07
C LEU A 489 -14.61 -14.97 18.29
N LEU A 490 -14.75 -16.25 17.94
CA LEU A 490 -15.98 -17.01 18.18
C LEU A 490 -16.26 -17.17 19.68
N ALA A 491 -15.24 -17.49 20.48
CA ALA A 491 -15.40 -17.68 21.92
C ALA A 491 -15.85 -16.40 22.66
N THR A 492 -15.57 -15.21 22.12
CA THR A 492 -16.06 -13.94 22.68
C THR A 492 -17.53 -13.66 22.35
N GLU A 493 -18.14 -14.46 21.48
CA GLU A 493 -19.53 -14.33 21.07
C GLU A 493 -20.43 -15.32 21.81
N ALA A 494 -20.81 -14.99 23.04
CA ALA A 494 -21.60 -15.82 23.95
C ALA A 494 -23.02 -16.24 23.45
N ALA A 495 -23.37 -16.01 22.19
CA ALA A 495 -24.71 -16.20 21.63
C ALA A 495 -24.76 -17.15 20.41
N SER A 496 -23.70 -17.85 20.05
CA SER A 496 -23.75 -18.71 18.85
C SER A 496 -23.75 -20.20 19.19
N ASP A 497 -24.83 -20.66 19.84
CA ASP A 497 -25.14 -22.09 20.00
C ASP A 497 -25.55 -22.78 18.68
N ALA A 498 -25.42 -22.10 17.55
CA ALA A 498 -25.75 -22.66 16.26
C ALA A 498 -24.79 -23.82 15.90
N ALA A 499 -25.33 -24.97 15.62
CA ALA A 499 -24.58 -26.20 15.29
C ALA A 499 -23.54 -26.00 14.17
N THR A 500 -23.79 -25.04 13.27
CA THR A 500 -22.88 -24.72 12.16
C THR A 500 -21.64 -23.94 12.62
N VAL A 501 -21.81 -23.02 13.59
CA VAL A 501 -20.68 -22.29 14.19
C VAL A 501 -19.80 -23.22 15.00
N SER A 502 -20.41 -24.11 15.80
CA SER A 502 -19.69 -25.17 16.53
C SER A 502 -18.96 -26.15 15.60
N ARG A 503 -19.47 -26.37 14.39
CA ARG A 503 -18.79 -27.17 13.37
C ARG A 503 -17.58 -26.42 12.80
N TYR A 504 -17.72 -25.15 12.46
CA TYR A 504 -16.61 -24.33 12.01
C TYR A 504 -15.49 -24.27 13.05
N GLU A 505 -15.84 -24.09 14.30
CA GLU A 505 -14.87 -24.11 15.41
C GLU A 505 -14.09 -25.44 15.48
N ARG A 506 -14.77 -26.57 15.38
CA ARG A 506 -14.12 -27.89 15.34
C ARG A 506 -13.23 -28.07 14.10
N ASP A 507 -13.65 -27.56 12.95
CA ASP A 507 -12.84 -27.62 11.73
C ASP A 507 -11.57 -26.74 11.86
N GLN A 508 -11.65 -25.59 12.54
CA GLN A 508 -10.47 -24.78 12.89
C GLN A 508 -9.54 -25.52 13.87
N ALA A 509 -10.07 -26.24 14.86
CA ALA A 509 -9.26 -27.05 15.77
C ALA A 509 -8.48 -28.13 15.01
N ARG A 510 -9.14 -28.87 14.13
CA ARG A 510 -8.49 -29.90 13.27
C ARG A 510 -7.44 -29.29 12.34
N LEU A 511 -7.68 -28.06 11.82
CA LEU A 511 -6.71 -27.34 11.00
C LEU A 511 -5.46 -26.99 11.82
N ILE A 512 -5.61 -26.55 13.06
CA ILE A 512 -4.50 -26.27 13.97
C ILE A 512 -3.65 -27.52 14.18
N ASP A 513 -4.28 -28.69 14.47
CA ASP A 513 -3.57 -29.96 14.66
C ASP A 513 -2.81 -30.39 13.40
N LYS A 514 -3.44 -30.26 12.23
CA LYS A 514 -2.82 -30.57 10.95
C LYS A 514 -1.61 -29.68 10.67
N LEU A 515 -1.76 -28.35 10.81
CA LEU A 515 -0.69 -27.38 10.56
C LEU A 515 0.47 -27.57 11.55
N SER A 516 0.18 -27.84 12.83
CA SER A 516 1.21 -28.14 13.83
C SER A 516 2.04 -29.37 13.45
N SER A 517 1.41 -30.38 12.86
CA SER A 517 2.08 -31.60 12.38
C SER A 517 2.98 -31.33 11.16
N GLN A 518 2.51 -30.52 10.17
CA GLN A 518 3.26 -30.17 8.96
C GLN A 518 4.48 -29.30 9.27
N LEU A 519 4.33 -28.40 10.23
CA LEU A 519 5.37 -27.44 10.64
C LEU A 519 6.68 -28.12 11.05
N ARG A 520 6.63 -29.36 11.56
CA ARG A 520 7.82 -30.11 11.99
C ARG A 520 8.83 -30.31 10.84
N GLY A 521 8.34 -30.66 9.65
CA GLY A 521 9.19 -30.84 8.47
C GLY A 521 9.79 -29.54 7.96
N ASP A 522 8.99 -28.47 7.92
CA ASP A 522 9.46 -27.16 7.46
C ASP A 522 10.45 -26.52 8.44
N PHE A 523 10.23 -26.72 9.74
CA PHE A 523 11.17 -26.30 10.77
C PHE A 523 12.51 -27.04 10.65
N ALA A 524 12.50 -28.37 10.56
CA ALA A 524 13.72 -29.17 10.40
C ALA A 524 14.52 -28.77 9.16
N ASN A 525 13.84 -28.48 8.04
CA ASN A 525 14.49 -27.99 6.83
C ASN A 525 15.13 -26.60 7.05
N PHE A 526 14.46 -25.69 7.75
CA PHE A 526 15.00 -24.36 8.02
C PHE A 526 16.24 -24.40 8.91
N VAL A 527 16.24 -25.17 10.00
CA VAL A 527 17.34 -25.24 10.98
C VAL A 527 18.53 -26.11 10.54
N ALA A 528 18.43 -26.74 9.36
CA ALA A 528 19.48 -27.60 8.82
C ALA A 528 20.85 -26.87 8.81
N GLU A 529 21.93 -27.58 9.15
CA GLU A 529 23.29 -27.03 9.27
C GLU A 529 23.76 -26.33 7.99
N ALA A 530 23.31 -26.79 6.81
CA ALA A 530 23.60 -26.16 5.53
C ALA A 530 23.11 -24.70 5.47
N ASN A 531 21.97 -24.39 6.07
CA ASN A 531 21.42 -23.02 6.10
C ASN A 531 22.16 -22.14 7.11
N ARG A 532 22.60 -22.70 8.23
CA ARG A 532 23.48 -22.01 9.16
C ARG A 532 24.81 -21.61 8.50
N LEU A 533 25.43 -22.52 7.77
CA LEU A 533 26.66 -22.25 7.02
C LEU A 533 26.46 -21.20 5.92
N ARG A 534 25.35 -21.25 5.20
CA ARG A 534 24.98 -20.21 4.22
C ARG A 534 24.86 -18.83 4.87
N LEU A 535 24.20 -18.76 6.03
CA LEU A 535 24.07 -17.52 6.78
C LEU A 535 25.43 -17.00 7.23
N CYS A 536 26.30 -17.86 7.77
CA CYS A 536 27.67 -17.48 8.16
C CYS A 536 28.47 -16.94 6.96
N ALA A 537 28.38 -17.59 5.80
CA ALA A 537 29.05 -17.15 4.58
C ALA A 537 28.52 -15.79 4.07
N ALA A 538 27.23 -15.53 4.19
CA ALA A 538 26.64 -14.23 3.84
C ALA A 538 27.09 -13.12 4.81
N ILE A 539 27.10 -13.42 6.10
CA ILE A 539 27.51 -12.47 7.16
C ILE A 539 29.00 -12.11 7.06
N ALA A 540 29.85 -13.03 6.61
CA ALA A 540 31.28 -12.77 6.42
C ALA A 540 31.56 -11.70 5.35
N LYS A 541 30.57 -11.24 4.60
CA LYS A 541 30.69 -10.15 3.61
C LYS A 541 30.47 -8.76 4.20
N ILE A 542 29.90 -8.66 5.40
CA ILE A 542 29.67 -7.39 6.10
C ILE A 542 31.01 -6.85 6.65
#